data_86a06be93dbc6f92d52c94caade850b5
#
_entry.id   86a06be93dbc6f92d52c94caade850b5
#
_cell.length_a   1.000
_cell.length_b   1.000
_cell.length_c   1.000
_cell.angle_alpha   90.00
_cell.angle_beta   90.00
_cell.angle_gamma   90.00
#
_symmetry.space_group_name_H-M   'P 1'
#
loop_
_entity.id
_entity.type
_entity.pdbx_description
1 polymer ?
#
loop_
_entity_poly.entity_id
_entity_poly.type
_entity_poly.pdbx_seq_one_letter_code
_entity_poly.pdbx_strand_id
1 'polypeptide(L)'
;FINPKQFNKKSEFRSYPRSTKKDIKQLKKLKVNYLYIPTFKDIYGFKPKEKVFLDKFSKKLCGRFRRGHFEGVLNVVNRFLEIIKPRYIFLGKKDYQQLYLIRKHIEKRKIKSKIIECKTIRENNGVALSTRNLNLNDNQMKIASKIYFYLYNLKKRIKKNYNLFNPNRIKKDLRDLGA
;
A
#
# COMPACT_ATOMS: atom_id res chain seq x y z
N PHE A 1 4.60 -8.02 -10.47
CA PHE A 1 3.52 -7.55 -11.37
C PHE A 1 3.00 -6.19 -10.94
N ILE A 2 3.08 -5.20 -11.82
CA ILE A 2 2.52 -3.86 -11.58
C ILE A 2 1.15 -3.83 -12.21
N ASN A 3 0.12 -3.76 -11.37
CA ASN A 3 -1.27 -3.85 -11.81
C ASN A 3 -1.75 -2.54 -12.46
N PRO A 4 -2.03 -2.49 -13.78
CA PRO A 4 -2.48 -1.26 -14.42
C PRO A 4 -3.84 -0.76 -13.92
N LYS A 5 -4.74 -1.66 -13.50
CA LYS A 5 -6.10 -1.31 -13.06
C LYS A 5 -6.17 -0.58 -11.71
N GLN A 6 -5.07 -0.49 -10.95
CA GLN A 6 -5.04 0.27 -9.71
C GLN A 6 -4.55 1.71 -9.87
N PHE A 7 -4.17 2.12 -11.09
CA PHE A 7 -3.70 3.47 -11.38
C PHE A 7 -4.82 4.30 -12.01
N ASN A 8 -5.01 5.52 -11.51
CA ASN A 8 -5.98 6.45 -12.06
C ASN A 8 -5.46 7.21 -13.29
N LYS A 9 -4.14 7.41 -13.36
CA LYS A 9 -3.48 8.10 -14.46
C LYS A 9 -2.54 7.16 -15.21
N LYS A 10 -2.65 7.11 -16.54
CA LYS A 10 -1.74 6.33 -17.41
C LYS A 10 -0.28 6.79 -17.26
N SER A 11 -0.06 8.10 -17.03
CA SER A 11 1.27 8.66 -16.78
C SER A 11 1.92 8.06 -15.52
N GLU A 12 1.19 7.97 -14.40
CA GLU A 12 1.69 7.35 -13.16
C GLU A 12 2.06 5.87 -13.38
N PHE A 13 1.25 5.14 -14.14
CA PHE A 13 1.56 3.74 -14.47
C PHE A 13 2.82 3.61 -15.34
N ARG A 14 3.02 4.53 -16.31
CA ARG A 14 4.21 4.52 -17.19
C ARG A 14 5.48 4.87 -16.43
N SER A 15 5.44 5.89 -15.57
CA SER A 15 6.58 6.37 -14.77
C SER A 15 6.85 5.53 -13.51
N TYR A 16 6.01 4.54 -13.21
CA TYR A 16 6.20 3.72 -12.01
C TYR A 16 7.51 2.91 -12.11
N PRO A 17 8.42 3.01 -11.14
CA PRO A 17 9.70 2.30 -11.18
C PRO A 17 9.52 0.78 -11.27
N ARG A 18 10.26 0.16 -12.19
CA ARG A 18 10.24 -1.29 -12.43
C ARG A 18 11.63 -1.86 -12.14
N SER A 19 11.74 -2.64 -11.08
CA SER A 19 13.01 -3.17 -10.58
C SER A 19 13.07 -4.70 -10.61
N THR A 20 12.36 -5.35 -11.53
CA THR A 20 12.18 -6.82 -11.55
C THR A 20 13.51 -7.59 -11.44
N LYS A 21 14.56 -7.19 -12.16
CA LYS A 21 15.89 -7.84 -12.07
C LYS A 21 16.50 -7.71 -10.69
N LYS A 22 16.39 -6.51 -10.06
CA LYS A 22 16.88 -6.23 -8.71
C LYS A 22 16.09 -7.03 -7.67
N ASP A 23 14.77 -7.08 -7.82
CA ASP A 23 13.87 -7.83 -6.94
C ASP A 23 14.19 -9.33 -6.98
N ILE A 24 14.35 -9.91 -8.19
CA ILE A 24 14.77 -11.31 -8.35
C ILE A 24 16.11 -11.58 -7.65
N LYS A 25 17.10 -10.70 -7.83
CA LYS A 25 18.42 -10.84 -7.19
C LYS A 25 18.31 -10.84 -5.66
N GLN A 26 17.48 -9.95 -5.09
CA GLN A 26 17.25 -9.90 -3.65
C GLN A 26 16.54 -11.15 -3.13
N LEU A 27 15.48 -11.60 -3.81
CA LEU A 27 14.74 -12.79 -3.41
C LEU A 27 15.62 -14.06 -3.45
N LYS A 28 16.51 -14.18 -4.45
CA LYS A 28 17.51 -15.25 -4.49
C LYS A 28 18.47 -15.23 -3.30
N LYS A 29 18.96 -14.03 -2.91
CA LYS A 29 19.81 -13.87 -1.72
C LYS A 29 19.09 -14.27 -0.42
N LEU A 30 17.79 -14.02 -0.35
CA LEU A 30 16.91 -14.38 0.76
C LEU A 30 16.47 -15.85 0.73
N LYS A 31 16.98 -16.64 -0.24
CA LYS A 31 16.64 -18.07 -0.41
C LYS A 31 15.14 -18.34 -0.52
N VAL A 32 14.41 -17.44 -1.21
CA VAL A 32 12.99 -17.66 -1.52
C VAL A 32 12.87 -18.84 -2.47
N ASN A 33 12.07 -19.84 -2.13
CA ASN A 33 11.94 -21.09 -2.87
C ASN A 33 11.25 -20.91 -4.22
N TYR A 34 10.19 -20.11 -4.28
CA TYR A 34 9.38 -19.91 -5.48
C TYR A 34 9.13 -18.43 -5.73
N LEU A 35 9.22 -18.01 -6.97
CA LEU A 35 8.88 -16.67 -7.42
C LEU A 35 7.88 -16.75 -8.58
N TYR A 36 6.67 -16.26 -8.35
CA TYR A 36 5.65 -16.18 -9.38
C TYR A 36 5.61 -14.76 -9.97
N ILE A 37 5.85 -14.65 -11.27
CA ILE A 37 5.80 -13.39 -12.03
C ILE A 37 4.67 -13.50 -13.06
N PRO A 38 3.44 -13.06 -12.72
CA PRO A 38 2.32 -13.19 -13.63
C PRO A 38 2.38 -12.20 -14.79
N THR A 39 1.78 -12.59 -15.90
CA THR A 39 1.41 -11.70 -17.00
C THR A 39 0.04 -11.05 -16.72
N PHE A 40 -0.33 -10.07 -17.56
CA PHE A 40 -1.67 -9.49 -17.51
C PHE A 40 -2.77 -10.54 -17.77
N LYS A 41 -2.52 -11.47 -18.71
CA LYS A 41 -3.44 -12.56 -19.04
C LYS A 41 -3.66 -13.51 -17.87
N ASP A 42 -2.62 -13.82 -17.09
CA ASP A 42 -2.73 -14.68 -15.90
C ASP A 42 -3.65 -14.09 -14.84
N ILE A 43 -3.69 -12.76 -14.74
CA ILE A 43 -4.51 -12.05 -13.76
C ILE A 43 -5.92 -11.79 -14.29
N TYR A 44 -6.07 -11.37 -15.55
CA TYR A 44 -7.33 -10.84 -16.07
C TYR A 44 -7.93 -11.63 -17.25
N GLY A 45 -7.23 -12.64 -17.77
CA GLY A 45 -7.68 -13.49 -18.87
C GLY A 45 -8.69 -14.59 -18.48
N PHE A 46 -9.33 -14.46 -17.31
CA PHE A 46 -10.27 -15.47 -16.78
C PHE A 46 -11.43 -14.79 -16.06
N LYS A 47 -12.53 -15.52 -15.86
CA LYS A 47 -13.60 -15.10 -14.95
C LYS A 47 -13.22 -15.48 -13.52
N PRO A 48 -13.17 -14.54 -12.55
CA PRO A 48 -12.93 -14.90 -11.16
C PRO A 48 -14.06 -15.79 -10.65
N LYS A 49 -13.73 -16.74 -9.79
CA LYS A 49 -14.73 -17.63 -9.17
C LYS A 49 -15.78 -16.86 -8.38
N GLU A 50 -15.33 -15.80 -7.70
CA GLU A 50 -16.19 -14.92 -6.95
C GLU A 50 -15.84 -13.45 -7.16
N LYS A 51 -16.88 -12.59 -7.16
CA LYS A 51 -16.68 -11.15 -7.19
C LYS A 51 -15.99 -10.69 -5.89
N VAL A 52 -15.09 -9.72 -5.99
CA VAL A 52 -14.43 -9.14 -4.81
C VAL A 52 -15.46 -8.46 -3.90
N PHE A 53 -15.28 -8.61 -2.60
CA PHE A 53 -16.05 -7.84 -1.62
C PHE A 53 -15.35 -6.50 -1.38
N LEU A 54 -16.01 -5.43 -1.73
CA LEU A 54 -15.52 -4.06 -1.57
C LEU A 54 -16.27 -3.36 -0.43
N ASP A 55 -15.63 -3.29 0.74
CA ASP A 55 -16.17 -2.60 1.91
C ASP A 55 -16.39 -1.10 1.66
N LYS A 56 -17.40 -0.50 2.32
CA LYS A 56 -17.73 0.94 2.20
C LYS A 56 -16.56 1.86 2.52
N PHE A 57 -15.63 1.43 3.35
CA PHE A 57 -14.40 2.16 3.67
C PHE A 57 -13.51 2.41 2.45
N SER A 58 -13.65 1.63 1.38
CA SER A 58 -12.96 1.83 0.10
C SER A 58 -13.23 3.18 -0.56
N LYS A 59 -14.34 3.85 -0.20
CA LYS A 59 -14.71 5.19 -0.71
C LYS A 59 -14.22 6.33 0.17
N LYS A 60 -13.59 6.03 1.32
CA LYS A 60 -13.04 7.01 2.27
C LYS A 60 -11.53 7.16 2.10
N LEU A 61 -10.93 8.15 2.76
CA LEU A 61 -9.48 8.41 2.77
C LEU A 61 -8.89 8.41 1.34
N CYS A 62 -7.88 7.57 1.08
CA CYS A 62 -7.27 7.46 -0.26
C CYS A 62 -8.28 7.12 -1.36
N GLY A 63 -9.27 6.29 -1.06
CA GLY A 63 -10.29 5.89 -2.03
C GLY A 63 -11.22 7.03 -2.47
N ARG A 64 -11.39 8.08 -1.66
CA ARG A 64 -12.12 9.28 -2.05
C ARG A 64 -11.47 9.98 -3.26
N PHE A 65 -10.14 9.95 -3.33
CA PHE A 65 -9.35 10.62 -4.37
C PHE A 65 -8.88 9.68 -5.48
N ARG A 66 -9.04 8.37 -5.30
CA ARG A 66 -8.55 7.33 -6.21
C ARG A 66 -9.68 6.36 -6.56
N ARG A 67 -10.63 6.84 -7.37
CA ARG A 67 -11.81 6.04 -7.79
C ARG A 67 -11.36 4.74 -8.48
N GLY A 68 -11.94 3.61 -8.07
CA GLY A 68 -11.62 2.27 -8.64
C GLY A 68 -10.30 1.65 -8.17
N HIS A 69 -9.43 2.41 -7.48
CA HIS A 69 -8.12 1.92 -7.03
C HIS A 69 -8.21 0.64 -6.20
N PHE A 70 -9.02 0.65 -5.15
CA PHE A 70 -9.12 -0.51 -4.25
C PHE A 70 -9.85 -1.70 -4.87
N GLU A 71 -10.75 -1.47 -5.81
CA GLU A 71 -11.33 -2.56 -6.61
C GLU A 71 -10.24 -3.23 -7.47
N GLY A 72 -9.40 -2.44 -8.14
CA GLY A 72 -8.24 -2.95 -8.88
C GLY A 72 -7.27 -3.73 -8.00
N VAL A 73 -6.99 -3.24 -6.77
CA VAL A 73 -6.14 -3.95 -5.80
C VAL A 73 -6.77 -5.26 -5.36
N LEU A 74 -8.04 -5.27 -4.99
CA LEU A 74 -8.71 -6.49 -4.53
C LEU A 74 -8.83 -7.53 -5.64
N ASN A 75 -9.07 -7.12 -6.88
CA ASN A 75 -9.11 -8.05 -8.02
C ASN A 75 -7.80 -8.80 -8.21
N VAL A 76 -6.65 -8.10 -8.17
CA VAL A 76 -5.36 -8.76 -8.32
C VAL A 76 -5.01 -9.63 -7.11
N VAL A 77 -5.30 -9.16 -5.90
CA VAL A 77 -5.05 -9.94 -4.67
C VAL A 77 -5.94 -11.20 -4.64
N ASN A 78 -7.23 -11.06 -4.96
CA ASN A 78 -8.14 -12.22 -5.05
C ASN A 78 -7.60 -13.25 -6.05
N ARG A 79 -7.11 -12.80 -7.22
CA ARG A 79 -6.52 -13.72 -8.19
C ARG A 79 -5.29 -14.44 -7.64
N PHE A 80 -4.40 -13.77 -6.93
CA PHE A 80 -3.28 -14.44 -6.27
C PHE A 80 -3.74 -15.46 -5.24
N LEU A 81 -4.76 -15.13 -4.46
CA LEU A 81 -5.33 -16.06 -3.48
C LEU A 81 -5.95 -17.30 -4.14
N GLU A 82 -6.58 -17.15 -5.33
CA GLU A 82 -7.13 -18.27 -6.11
C GLU A 82 -6.04 -19.17 -6.71
N ILE A 83 -4.96 -18.57 -7.23
CA ILE A 83 -3.87 -19.32 -7.89
C ILE A 83 -2.98 -20.02 -6.86
N ILE A 84 -2.53 -19.29 -5.85
CA ILE A 84 -1.48 -19.74 -4.92
C ILE A 84 -2.08 -20.48 -3.74
N LYS A 85 -3.30 -20.10 -3.30
CA LYS A 85 -3.98 -20.62 -2.12
C LYS A 85 -3.08 -20.63 -0.87
N PRO A 86 -2.40 -19.52 -0.54
CA PRO A 86 -1.42 -19.50 0.53
C PRO A 86 -2.09 -19.66 1.90
N ARG A 87 -1.41 -20.34 2.82
CA ARG A 87 -1.83 -20.40 4.23
C ARG A 87 -1.68 -19.04 4.91
N TYR A 88 -0.61 -18.32 4.62
CA TYR A 88 -0.31 -16.98 5.16
C TYR A 88 -0.01 -16.00 4.04
N ILE A 89 -0.47 -14.77 4.21
CA ILE A 89 -0.10 -13.62 3.37
C ILE A 89 0.49 -12.52 4.24
N PHE A 90 1.59 -11.94 3.80
CA PHE A 90 2.29 -10.88 4.53
C PHE A 90 1.98 -9.53 3.92
N LEU A 91 1.39 -8.62 4.71
CA LEU A 91 0.97 -7.30 4.24
C LEU A 91 1.56 -6.20 5.12
N GLY A 92 2.16 -5.18 4.49
CA GLY A 92 2.74 -4.04 5.19
C GLY A 92 1.68 -3.08 5.75
N LYS A 93 1.84 -2.66 7.01
CA LYS A 93 1.00 -1.63 7.65
C LYS A 93 1.13 -0.24 7.03
N LYS A 94 2.13 -0.04 6.17
CA LYS A 94 2.31 1.21 5.42
C LYS A 94 1.04 1.55 4.62
N ASP A 95 0.49 0.59 3.91
CA ASP A 95 -0.72 0.73 3.11
C ASP A 95 -1.95 0.25 3.90
N TYR A 96 -2.19 0.86 5.08
CA TYR A 96 -3.14 0.37 6.08
C TYR A 96 -4.58 0.22 5.56
N GLN A 97 -5.06 1.18 4.76
CA GLN A 97 -6.40 1.10 4.17
C GLN A 97 -6.51 -0.11 3.22
N GLN A 98 -5.48 -0.38 2.44
CA GLN A 98 -5.40 -1.57 1.58
C GLN A 98 -5.43 -2.85 2.40
N LEU A 99 -4.61 -2.94 3.44
CA LEU A 99 -4.58 -4.09 4.37
C LEU A 99 -5.95 -4.35 5.00
N TYR A 100 -6.61 -3.31 5.49
CA TYR A 100 -7.95 -3.40 6.05
C TYR A 100 -8.96 -3.96 5.04
N LEU A 101 -8.97 -3.45 3.81
CA LEU A 101 -9.90 -3.89 2.76
C LEU A 101 -9.65 -5.33 2.32
N ILE A 102 -8.37 -5.75 2.22
CA ILE A 102 -8.02 -7.15 1.93
C ILE A 102 -8.51 -8.06 3.06
N ARG A 103 -8.34 -7.65 4.33
CA ARG A 103 -8.85 -8.41 5.47
C ARG A 103 -10.36 -8.59 5.39
N LYS A 104 -11.10 -7.50 5.16
CA LYS A 104 -12.57 -7.55 5.02
C LYS A 104 -13.01 -8.44 3.86
N HIS A 105 -12.28 -8.43 2.75
CA HIS A 105 -12.54 -9.32 1.63
C HIS A 105 -12.34 -10.80 2.02
N ILE A 106 -11.22 -11.15 2.64
CA ILE A 106 -10.88 -12.51 3.09
C ILE A 106 -11.94 -13.02 4.09
N GLU A 107 -12.29 -12.20 5.09
CA GLU A 107 -13.32 -12.53 6.10
C GLU A 107 -14.68 -12.78 5.42
N LYS A 108 -15.15 -11.86 4.60
CA LYS A 108 -16.46 -11.93 3.96
C LYS A 108 -16.59 -13.10 2.98
N ARG A 109 -15.50 -13.45 2.29
CA ARG A 109 -15.43 -14.57 1.33
C ARG A 109 -15.00 -15.89 1.97
N LYS A 110 -14.79 -15.91 3.29
CA LYS A 110 -14.36 -17.11 4.05
C LYS A 110 -13.11 -17.76 3.45
N ILE A 111 -12.18 -16.95 2.92
CA ILE A 111 -10.92 -17.43 2.35
C ILE A 111 -10.04 -17.94 3.49
N LYS A 112 -9.44 -19.12 3.34
CA LYS A 112 -8.66 -19.78 4.41
C LYS A 112 -7.32 -19.12 4.73
N SER A 113 -6.83 -18.20 3.88
CA SER A 113 -5.56 -17.50 4.10
C SER A 113 -5.59 -16.58 5.31
N LYS A 114 -4.54 -16.60 6.12
CA LYS A 114 -4.37 -15.73 7.29
C LYS A 114 -3.45 -14.56 6.96
N ILE A 115 -3.81 -13.34 7.39
CA ILE A 115 -2.97 -12.15 7.20
C ILE A 115 -1.99 -12.03 8.35
N ILE A 116 -0.71 -11.90 7.99
CA ILE A 116 0.38 -11.50 8.89
C ILE A 116 0.72 -10.03 8.59
N GLU A 117 0.52 -9.17 9.58
CA GLU A 117 0.78 -7.73 9.45
C GLU A 117 2.25 -7.41 9.69
N CYS A 118 2.92 -6.86 8.69
CA CYS A 118 4.31 -6.43 8.79
C CYS A 118 4.40 -4.95 9.19
N LYS A 119 5.32 -4.64 10.10
CA LYS A 119 5.62 -3.25 10.49
C LYS A 119 6.11 -2.45 9.28
N THR A 120 5.80 -1.15 9.25
CA THR A 120 6.37 -0.24 8.25
C THR A 120 7.87 -0.09 8.48
N ILE A 121 8.66 -0.50 7.50
CA ILE A 121 10.12 -0.26 7.49
C ILE A 121 10.36 1.17 7.02
N ARG A 122 11.31 1.85 7.68
CA ARG A 122 11.65 3.24 7.40
C ARG A 122 13.14 3.41 7.20
N GLU A 123 13.48 4.43 6.46
CA GLU A 123 14.83 4.95 6.32
C GLU A 123 15.28 5.63 7.63
N ASN A 124 16.58 5.90 7.79
CA ASN A 124 17.11 6.56 8.98
C ASN A 124 16.49 7.94 9.22
N ASN A 125 16.07 8.62 8.16
CA ASN A 125 15.36 9.90 8.21
C ASN A 125 13.86 9.77 8.54
N GLY A 126 13.35 8.57 8.84
CA GLY A 126 11.97 8.29 9.21
C GLY A 126 11.01 8.08 8.04
N VAL A 127 11.40 8.39 6.80
CA VAL A 127 10.55 8.20 5.63
C VAL A 127 10.32 6.71 5.39
N ALA A 128 9.07 6.31 5.13
CA ALA A 128 8.75 4.92 4.86
C ALA A 128 9.41 4.44 3.57
N LEU A 129 10.02 3.24 3.57
CA LEU A 129 10.61 2.63 2.39
C LEU A 129 9.57 2.50 1.26
N SER A 130 9.92 3.04 0.09
CA SER A 130 9.10 2.97 -1.11
C SER A 130 9.96 3.17 -2.36
N THR A 131 9.65 2.43 -3.42
CA THR A 131 10.28 2.68 -4.74
C THR A 131 9.92 4.07 -5.29
N ARG A 132 8.81 4.67 -4.84
CA ARG A 132 8.46 6.07 -5.17
C ARG A 132 9.43 7.09 -4.59
N ASN A 133 10.19 6.76 -3.56
CA ASN A 133 11.20 7.65 -3.00
C ASN A 133 12.30 8.00 -4.02
N LEU A 134 12.53 7.13 -5.02
CA LEU A 134 13.46 7.38 -6.13
C LEU A 134 13.06 8.60 -7.00
N ASN A 135 11.81 9.03 -6.92
CA ASN A 135 11.29 10.20 -7.64
C ASN A 135 11.44 11.50 -6.84
N LEU A 136 11.92 11.43 -5.58
CA LEU A 136 12.13 12.61 -4.73
C LEU A 136 13.56 13.12 -4.87
N ASN A 137 13.70 14.42 -5.03
CA ASN A 137 15.00 15.08 -4.87
C ASN A 137 15.34 15.27 -3.37
N ASP A 138 16.56 15.70 -3.07
CA ASP A 138 17.04 15.84 -1.68
C ASP A 138 16.18 16.78 -0.85
N ASN A 139 15.71 17.89 -1.43
CA ASN A 139 14.85 18.84 -0.73
C ASN A 139 13.48 18.22 -0.40
N GLN A 140 12.87 17.53 -1.36
CA GLN A 140 11.62 16.82 -1.16
C GLN A 140 11.75 15.68 -0.13
N MET A 141 12.90 15.00 -0.11
CA MET A 141 13.20 13.99 0.91
C MET A 141 13.30 14.60 2.31
N LYS A 142 13.95 15.78 2.44
CA LYS A 142 14.01 16.55 3.70
C LYS A 142 12.60 16.95 4.19
N ILE A 143 11.74 17.43 3.27
CA ILE A 143 10.35 17.77 3.59
C ILE A 143 9.58 16.53 4.06
N ALA A 144 9.68 15.41 3.35
CA ALA A 144 9.03 14.16 3.72
C ALA A 144 9.46 13.68 5.13
N SER A 145 10.75 13.83 5.46
CA SER A 145 11.28 13.55 6.80
C SER A 145 10.66 14.46 7.87
N LYS A 146 10.62 15.79 7.64
CA LYS A 146 10.00 16.75 8.57
C LYS A 146 8.52 16.42 8.82
N ILE A 147 7.77 16.08 7.78
CA ILE A 147 6.37 15.65 7.86
C ILE A 147 6.24 14.41 8.76
N TYR A 148 7.11 13.41 8.57
CA TYR A 148 7.10 12.21 9.40
C TYR A 148 7.31 12.54 10.89
N PHE A 149 8.35 13.30 11.22
CA PHE A 149 8.65 13.65 12.62
C PHE A 149 7.57 14.53 13.24
N TYR A 150 6.99 15.45 12.49
CA TYR A 150 5.84 16.23 12.93
C TYR A 150 4.67 15.31 13.33
N LEU A 151 4.25 14.41 12.44
CA LEU A 151 3.15 13.49 12.69
C LEU A 151 3.46 12.49 13.82
N TYR A 152 4.69 12.03 13.93
CA TYR A 152 5.15 11.16 15.01
C TYR A 152 5.03 11.83 16.38
N ASN A 153 5.51 13.07 16.49
CA ASN A 153 5.44 13.85 17.72
C ASN A 153 3.99 14.25 18.05
N LEU A 154 3.23 14.66 17.05
CA LEU A 154 1.80 14.96 17.20
C LEU A 154 1.04 13.75 17.75
N LYS A 155 1.27 12.56 17.20
CA LYS A 155 0.66 11.31 17.71
C LYS A 155 0.98 11.07 19.18
N LYS A 156 2.23 11.30 19.63
CA LYS A 156 2.62 11.17 21.05
C LYS A 156 1.86 12.16 21.93
N ARG A 157 1.71 13.41 21.47
CA ARG A 157 1.01 14.48 22.21
C ARG A 157 -0.49 14.17 22.31
N ILE A 158 -1.15 13.80 21.20
CA ILE A 158 -2.58 13.46 21.17
C ILE A 158 -2.87 12.26 22.07
N LYS A 159 -1.97 11.26 22.13
CA LYS A 159 -2.13 10.12 23.05
C LYS A 159 -2.15 10.52 24.52
N LYS A 160 -1.42 11.58 24.88
CA LYS A 160 -1.41 12.12 26.25
C LYS A 160 -2.60 13.04 26.53
N ASN A 161 -3.03 13.81 25.54
CA ASN A 161 -4.15 14.74 25.64
C ASN A 161 -4.86 14.85 24.28
N TYR A 162 -6.05 14.26 24.16
CA TYR A 162 -6.84 14.25 22.94
C TYR A 162 -7.31 15.64 22.50
N ASN A 163 -7.48 16.59 23.44
CA ASN A 163 -7.89 17.97 23.12
C ASN A 163 -6.88 18.71 22.24
N LEU A 164 -5.65 18.18 22.10
CA LEU A 164 -4.65 18.70 21.16
C LEU A 164 -4.93 18.31 19.69
N PHE A 165 -5.94 17.48 19.43
CA PHE A 165 -6.32 17.10 18.07
C PHE A 165 -7.14 18.22 17.43
N ASN A 166 -6.48 19.03 16.59
CA ASN A 166 -7.12 20.08 15.80
C ASN A 166 -6.78 19.88 14.31
N PRO A 167 -7.74 19.35 13.50
CA PRO A 167 -7.49 19.07 12.09
C PRO A 167 -7.11 20.28 11.25
N ASN A 168 -7.65 21.47 11.55
CA ASN A 168 -7.36 22.68 10.79
C ASN A 168 -5.93 23.17 11.05
N ARG A 169 -5.50 23.15 12.32
CA ARG A 169 -4.12 23.45 12.69
C ARG A 169 -3.14 22.46 12.05
N ILE A 170 -3.45 21.16 12.13
CA ILE A 170 -2.61 20.12 11.53
C ILE A 170 -2.46 20.33 10.01
N LYS A 171 -3.53 20.69 9.31
CA LYS A 171 -3.48 21.00 7.88
C LYS A 171 -2.60 22.21 7.58
N LYS A 172 -2.70 23.27 8.41
CA LYS A 172 -1.86 24.46 8.27
C LYS A 172 -0.39 24.08 8.45
N ASP A 173 -0.05 23.44 9.57
CA ASP A 173 1.32 23.05 9.90
C ASP A 173 1.93 22.16 8.78
N LEU A 174 1.17 21.23 8.20
CA LEU A 174 1.63 20.40 7.10
C LEU A 174 1.91 21.21 5.82
N ARG A 175 1.06 22.19 5.48
CA ARG A 175 1.31 23.09 4.33
C ARG A 175 2.56 23.93 4.55
N ASP A 176 2.74 24.45 5.75
CA ASP A 176 3.92 25.26 6.12
C ASP A 176 5.22 24.43 6.04
N LEU A 177 5.13 23.11 6.21
CA LEU A 177 6.21 22.14 5.98
C LEU A 177 6.44 21.81 4.50
N GLY A 178 5.55 22.20 3.59
CA GLY A 178 5.66 21.94 2.15
C GLY A 178 4.89 20.70 1.67
N ALA A 179 3.85 20.23 2.41
CA ALA A 179 3.00 19.09 2.03
C ALA A 179 1.83 19.52 1.14
#